data_df10ea7c998c6ac9d2cc6f57badf70c7
#
_entry.id   df10ea7c998c6ac9d2cc6f57badf70c7
#
_cell.length_a   1.000
_cell.length_b   1.000
_cell.length_c   1.000
_cell.angle_alpha   90.00
_cell.angle_beta   90.00
_cell.angle_gamma   90.00
#
_symmetry.space_group_name_H-M   'P 1'
#
loop_
_entity.id
_entity.type
_entity.pdbx_description
1 polymer ?
#
loop_
_entity_poly.entity_id
_entity_poly.type
_entity_poly.pdbx_seq_one_letter_code
_entity_poly.pdbx_strand_id
1 'polypeptide(L)'
;RTGKSTFIKRFMDLLVLPNMTDIHAKERTQDELPQSASGTTIMTTEPKFVPKEAAGVKLSDDLEVKIRMIDCVGFMAEGASGHIEKDEERQVKTPWFEYEIPFTKAAAIGTQKVIRDHATIGIVVTTDGSVTDLPRENYIQAEERTVKELKAIGKPFMILLNCKKPYTEESKKLQEELREKYETAVLPVNCEQMKEEDIHEIMRQVLYEFPVTEVEFYVPKWVEMLSREHKIKQDLFEHVRKIMETMDDIRSVVSRSFEAEGPYIERILTEKIEMDT
;
A
#
# COMPACT_ATOMS: atom_id res chain seq x y z
N ARG A 1 12.26 -4.45 12.54
CA ARG A 1 11.12 -5.31 12.98
C ARG A 1 9.90 -4.49 13.32
N THR A 2 9.20 -4.04 12.28
CA THR A 2 8.01 -3.20 12.43
C THR A 2 6.70 -4.00 12.46
N GLY A 3 6.76 -5.35 12.33
CA GLY A 3 5.58 -6.21 12.29
C GLY A 3 5.09 -6.58 10.89
N LYS A 4 5.90 -6.41 9.84
CA LYS A 4 5.53 -6.77 8.44
C LYS A 4 4.99 -8.19 8.30
N SER A 5 5.77 -9.18 8.72
CA SER A 5 5.37 -10.60 8.60
C SER A 5 4.15 -10.95 9.46
N THR A 6 3.99 -10.27 10.62
CA THR A 6 2.78 -10.39 11.45
C THR A 6 1.56 -9.84 10.72
N PHE A 7 1.70 -8.66 10.12
CA PHE A 7 0.66 -8.06 9.29
C PHE A 7 0.27 -8.99 8.14
N ILE A 8 1.24 -9.47 7.35
CA ILE A 8 0.98 -10.37 6.22
C ILE A 8 0.23 -11.62 6.69
N LYS A 9 0.69 -12.26 7.77
CA LYS A 9 0.02 -13.43 8.31
C LYS A 9 -1.44 -13.14 8.69
N ARG A 10 -1.70 -12.07 9.45
CA ARG A 10 -3.06 -11.69 9.87
C ARG A 10 -3.95 -11.32 8.69
N PHE A 11 -3.40 -10.60 7.71
CA PHE A 11 -4.10 -10.26 6.48
C PHE A 11 -4.52 -11.51 5.70
N MET A 12 -3.61 -12.47 5.55
CA MET A 12 -3.90 -13.75 4.90
C MET A 12 -4.93 -14.56 5.66
N ASP A 13 -4.80 -14.65 6.99
CA ASP A 13 -5.72 -15.41 7.85
C ASP A 13 -7.15 -14.83 7.86
N LEU A 14 -7.29 -13.51 7.84
CA LEU A 14 -8.58 -12.84 7.99
C LEU A 14 -9.28 -12.56 6.66
N LEU A 15 -8.55 -12.30 5.58
CA LEU A 15 -9.13 -11.93 4.29
C LEU A 15 -8.92 -12.98 3.21
N VAL A 16 -7.69 -13.40 2.97
CA VAL A 16 -7.38 -14.21 1.78
C VAL A 16 -7.83 -15.66 1.95
N LEU A 17 -7.37 -16.33 3.00
CA LEU A 17 -7.70 -17.74 3.24
C LEU A 17 -9.21 -18.03 3.37
N PRO A 18 -10.02 -17.21 4.08
CA PRO A 18 -11.46 -17.44 4.13
C PRO A 18 -12.16 -17.35 2.77
N ASN A 19 -11.67 -16.48 1.89
CA ASN A 19 -12.27 -16.18 0.58
C ASN A 19 -11.66 -16.99 -0.59
N MET A 20 -10.71 -17.89 -0.32
CA MET A 20 -10.20 -18.82 -1.34
C MET A 20 -11.16 -19.99 -1.55
N THR A 21 -11.53 -20.23 -2.81
CA THR A 21 -12.45 -21.31 -3.20
C THR A 21 -11.74 -22.64 -3.45
N ASP A 22 -10.47 -22.61 -3.88
CA ASP A 22 -9.66 -23.81 -4.11
C ASP A 22 -9.01 -24.29 -2.80
N ILE A 23 -9.45 -25.45 -2.32
CA ILE A 23 -8.98 -26.07 -1.08
C ILE A 23 -7.48 -26.39 -1.13
N HIS A 24 -6.98 -26.88 -2.26
CA HIS A 24 -5.55 -27.24 -2.40
C HIS A 24 -4.67 -25.99 -2.48
N ALA A 25 -5.13 -24.93 -3.12
CA ALA A 25 -4.45 -23.64 -3.12
C ALA A 25 -4.43 -23.04 -1.71
N LYS A 26 -5.53 -23.17 -0.95
CA LYS A 26 -5.63 -22.71 0.44
C LYS A 26 -4.65 -23.42 1.37
N GLU A 27 -4.55 -24.77 1.32
CA GLU A 27 -3.60 -25.54 2.10
C GLU A 27 -2.15 -25.14 1.78
N ARG A 28 -1.79 -25.05 0.52
CA ARG A 28 -0.45 -24.59 0.09
C ARG A 28 -0.15 -23.18 0.58
N THR A 29 -1.11 -22.27 0.46
CA THR A 29 -0.96 -20.89 0.93
C THR A 29 -0.73 -20.84 2.44
N GLN A 30 -1.42 -21.69 3.21
CA GLN A 30 -1.26 -21.78 4.66
C GLN A 30 0.17 -22.22 5.06
N ASP A 31 0.76 -23.15 4.31
CA ASP A 31 2.16 -23.59 4.51
C ASP A 31 3.17 -22.51 4.10
N GLU A 32 2.81 -21.63 3.20
CA GLU A 32 3.64 -20.54 2.71
C GLU A 32 3.65 -19.31 3.63
N LEU A 33 2.76 -19.25 4.63
CA LEU A 33 2.66 -18.09 5.52
C LEU A 33 4.00 -17.83 6.24
N PRO A 34 4.34 -16.54 6.46
CA PRO A 34 5.50 -16.19 7.24
C PRO A 34 5.39 -16.72 8.67
N GLN A 35 6.37 -17.47 9.12
CA GLN A 35 6.46 -17.83 10.53
C GLN A 35 6.94 -16.62 11.31
N SER A 36 6.13 -16.14 12.25
CA SER A 36 6.52 -15.09 13.19
C SER A 36 7.59 -15.63 14.13
N ALA A 37 8.85 -15.44 13.77
CA ALA A 37 9.96 -15.81 14.65
C ALA A 37 10.01 -14.83 15.82
N SER A 38 9.90 -15.34 17.03
CA SER A 38 10.07 -14.61 18.30
C SER A 38 11.53 -14.19 18.59
N GLY A 39 12.44 -14.42 17.65
CA GLY A 39 13.87 -14.11 17.79
C GLY A 39 14.30 -12.75 17.21
N THR A 40 15.45 -12.25 17.57
CA THR A 40 16.02 -10.95 17.12
C THR A 40 16.73 -11.02 15.76
N THR A 41 16.89 -12.18 15.16
CA THR A 41 17.75 -12.42 14.00
C THR A 41 16.95 -12.41 12.69
N ILE A 42 17.39 -11.63 11.72
CA ILE A 42 16.88 -11.64 10.34
C ILE A 42 17.56 -12.80 9.62
N MET A 43 16.75 -13.73 9.06
CA MET A 43 17.29 -15.01 8.56
C MET A 43 17.52 -15.00 7.03
N THR A 44 16.78 -14.23 6.24
CA THR A 44 16.86 -14.23 4.78
C THR A 44 16.86 -12.83 4.22
N THR A 45 17.51 -12.66 3.06
CA THR A 45 17.49 -11.42 2.26
C THR A 45 16.55 -11.52 1.06
N GLU A 46 16.05 -12.71 0.77
CA GLU A 46 15.18 -12.95 -0.37
C GLU A 46 13.74 -12.54 -0.08
N PRO A 47 13.08 -11.84 -1.00
CA PRO A 47 11.66 -11.55 -0.92
C PRO A 47 10.83 -12.85 -0.95
N LYS A 48 9.82 -12.94 -0.09
CA LYS A 48 8.90 -14.07 -0.05
C LYS A 48 7.54 -13.65 -0.61
N PHE A 49 7.09 -14.33 -1.65
CA PHE A 49 5.76 -14.14 -2.23
C PHE A 49 4.74 -15.01 -1.49
N VAL A 50 3.63 -14.42 -1.03
CA VAL A 50 2.60 -15.10 -0.24
C VAL A 50 1.20 -14.69 -0.74
N PRO A 51 0.45 -15.60 -1.34
CA PRO A 51 0.88 -16.88 -1.89
C PRO A 51 1.82 -16.71 -3.08
N LYS A 52 2.47 -17.80 -3.54
CA LYS A 52 3.34 -17.77 -4.74
C LYS A 52 2.58 -17.30 -5.98
N GLU A 53 1.36 -17.78 -6.15
CA GLU A 53 0.43 -17.33 -7.19
C GLU A 53 -0.64 -16.43 -6.56
N ALA A 54 -1.04 -15.37 -7.25
CA ALA A 54 -2.03 -14.44 -6.74
C ALA A 54 -3.37 -15.15 -6.47
N ALA A 55 -3.90 -14.98 -5.27
CA ALA A 55 -5.20 -15.54 -4.87
C ALA A 55 -6.34 -14.61 -5.26
N GLY A 56 -7.38 -15.16 -5.90
CA GLY A 56 -8.64 -14.45 -6.09
C GLY A 56 -9.36 -14.27 -4.74
N VAL A 57 -9.72 -13.04 -4.43
CA VAL A 57 -10.41 -12.67 -3.19
C VAL A 57 -11.64 -11.86 -3.54
N LYS A 58 -12.79 -12.34 -3.12
CA LYS A 58 -14.06 -11.66 -3.30
C LYS A 58 -14.25 -10.63 -2.17
N LEU A 59 -14.17 -9.35 -2.49
CA LEU A 59 -14.35 -8.26 -1.53
C LEU A 59 -15.83 -7.85 -1.36
N SER A 60 -16.61 -8.00 -2.44
CA SER A 60 -18.06 -7.83 -2.46
C SER A 60 -18.67 -8.70 -3.55
N ASP A 61 -20.02 -8.66 -3.72
CA ASP A 61 -20.68 -9.47 -4.74
C ASP A 61 -20.22 -9.15 -6.17
N ASP A 62 -19.82 -7.90 -6.42
CA ASP A 62 -19.41 -7.39 -7.73
C ASP A 62 -17.92 -7.09 -7.85
N LEU A 63 -17.13 -7.30 -6.78
CA LEU A 63 -15.71 -6.97 -6.77
C LEU A 63 -14.85 -8.16 -6.35
N GLU A 64 -14.12 -8.71 -7.31
CA GLU A 64 -13.08 -9.70 -7.07
C GLU A 64 -11.71 -9.11 -7.41
N VAL A 65 -10.74 -9.27 -6.52
CA VAL A 65 -9.37 -8.80 -6.70
C VAL A 65 -8.40 -9.97 -6.56
N LYS A 66 -7.29 -9.91 -7.30
CA LYS A 66 -6.19 -10.87 -7.15
C LYS A 66 -5.14 -10.31 -6.22
N ILE A 67 -4.89 -10.99 -5.12
CA ILE A 67 -3.97 -10.54 -4.07
C ILE A 67 -2.76 -11.45 -3.98
N ARG A 68 -1.57 -10.84 -3.96
CA ARG A 68 -0.31 -11.49 -3.66
C ARG A 68 0.54 -10.54 -2.82
N MET A 69 0.83 -10.94 -1.59
CA MET A 69 1.69 -10.18 -0.69
C MET A 69 3.16 -10.49 -0.95
N ILE A 70 4.04 -9.51 -0.74
CA ILE A 70 5.48 -9.71 -0.86
C ILE A 70 6.13 -9.28 0.45
N ASP A 71 6.64 -10.27 1.21
CA ASP A 71 7.40 -9.99 2.43
C ASP A 71 8.87 -9.78 2.05
N CYS A 72 9.34 -8.56 2.20
CA CYS A 72 10.74 -8.21 2.00
C CYS A 72 11.38 -7.74 3.31
N VAL A 73 12.69 -7.82 3.40
CA VAL A 73 13.44 -7.42 4.60
C VAL A 73 13.22 -5.94 4.92
N GLY A 74 13.15 -5.10 3.91
CA GLY A 74 13.12 -3.65 4.06
C GLY A 74 14.51 -3.05 4.32
N PHE A 75 14.57 -1.75 4.49
CA PHE A 75 15.80 -1.08 4.93
C PHE A 75 16.04 -1.32 6.42
N MET A 76 17.31 -1.43 6.80
CA MET A 76 17.69 -1.73 8.18
C MET A 76 17.44 -0.53 9.09
N ALA A 77 16.79 -0.78 10.23
CA ALA A 77 16.67 0.19 11.31
C ALA A 77 17.98 0.25 12.11
N GLU A 78 18.31 1.39 12.68
CA GLU A 78 19.49 1.54 13.54
C GLU A 78 19.35 0.64 14.78
N GLY A 79 20.47 0.00 15.17
CA GLY A 79 20.47 -0.93 16.31
C GLY A 79 19.77 -2.29 16.06
N ALA A 80 19.31 -2.56 14.84
CA ALA A 80 18.79 -3.87 14.50
C ALA A 80 19.90 -4.93 14.55
N SER A 81 19.67 -6.05 15.23
CA SER A 81 20.59 -7.17 15.30
C SER A 81 20.38 -8.16 14.16
N GLY A 82 21.42 -9.00 13.90
CA GLY A 82 21.34 -10.10 12.93
C GLY A 82 22.03 -9.85 11.59
N HIS A 83 22.60 -8.65 11.40
CA HIS A 83 23.47 -8.34 10.27
C HIS A 83 24.96 -8.45 10.61
N ILE A 84 25.31 -8.61 11.89
CA ILE A 84 26.67 -8.80 12.39
C ILE A 84 26.84 -10.26 12.83
N GLU A 85 27.93 -10.88 12.38
CA GLU A 85 28.37 -12.21 12.78
C GLU A 85 29.86 -12.14 13.09
N LYS A 86 30.25 -12.55 14.31
CA LYS A 86 31.67 -12.49 14.77
C LYS A 86 32.35 -11.12 14.62
N ASP A 87 31.63 -10.06 15.01
CA ASP A 87 32.05 -8.65 14.93
C ASP A 87 32.25 -8.09 13.50
N GLU A 88 31.89 -8.83 12.46
CA GLU A 88 31.92 -8.39 11.08
C GLU A 88 30.50 -8.42 10.47
N GLU A 89 30.27 -7.56 9.45
CA GLU A 89 29.01 -7.60 8.74
C GLU A 89 28.88 -8.90 7.95
N ARG A 90 27.76 -9.59 8.17
CA ARG A 90 27.44 -10.87 7.53
C ARG A 90 27.43 -10.72 6.01
N GLN A 91 28.20 -11.57 5.32
CA GLN A 91 28.21 -11.66 3.87
C GLN A 91 27.15 -12.68 3.41
N VAL A 92 26.46 -12.36 2.31
CA VAL A 92 25.39 -13.21 1.77
C VAL A 92 25.49 -13.30 0.25
N LYS A 93 25.17 -14.50 -0.27
CA LYS A 93 24.96 -14.70 -1.70
C LYS A 93 23.57 -14.22 -2.09
N THR A 94 23.46 -13.60 -3.25
CA THR A 94 22.18 -13.16 -3.80
C THR A 94 22.11 -13.59 -5.28
N PRO A 95 20.91 -13.78 -5.85
CA PRO A 95 20.77 -14.11 -7.27
C PRO A 95 21.31 -13.05 -8.24
N TRP A 96 21.64 -11.85 -7.74
CA TRP A 96 22.04 -10.71 -8.57
C TRP A 96 23.53 -10.51 -8.70
N PHE A 97 24.35 -11.22 -7.86
CA PHE A 97 25.79 -11.10 -7.86
C PHE A 97 26.46 -12.48 -7.78
N GLU A 98 27.53 -12.67 -8.51
CA GLU A 98 28.32 -13.89 -8.48
C GLU A 98 29.20 -14.04 -7.23
N TYR A 99 29.38 -12.92 -6.49
CA TYR A 99 30.15 -12.82 -5.25
C TYR A 99 29.27 -12.47 -4.05
N GLU A 100 29.75 -12.74 -2.87
CA GLU A 100 29.08 -12.38 -1.62
C GLU A 100 29.13 -10.87 -1.39
N ILE A 101 28.03 -10.30 -0.90
CA ILE A 101 27.89 -8.89 -0.58
C ILE A 101 27.41 -8.71 0.85
N PRO A 102 27.67 -7.53 1.49
CA PRO A 102 27.17 -7.24 2.81
C PRO A 102 25.64 -7.41 2.91
N PHE A 103 25.17 -7.97 4.01
CA PHE A 103 23.75 -8.24 4.26
C PHE A 103 22.87 -6.98 4.10
N THR A 104 23.29 -5.83 4.63
CA THR A 104 22.54 -4.57 4.53
C THR A 104 22.40 -4.11 3.09
N LYS A 105 23.45 -4.30 2.28
CA LYS A 105 23.43 -4.00 0.84
C LYS A 105 22.50 -4.96 0.10
N ALA A 106 22.53 -6.25 0.41
CA ALA A 106 21.66 -7.25 -0.18
C ALA A 106 20.17 -6.96 0.13
N ALA A 107 19.86 -6.63 1.39
CA ALA A 107 18.51 -6.28 1.84
C ALA A 107 17.99 -5.01 1.13
N ALA A 108 18.84 -3.99 0.97
CA ALA A 108 18.49 -2.76 0.27
C ALA A 108 18.18 -3.02 -1.22
N ILE A 109 19.05 -3.74 -1.92
CA ILE A 109 18.85 -4.09 -3.35
C ILE A 109 17.60 -4.95 -3.53
N GLY A 110 17.41 -5.97 -2.67
CA GLY A 110 16.21 -6.81 -2.71
C GLY A 110 14.93 -6.01 -2.52
N THR A 111 14.93 -5.07 -1.57
CA THR A 111 13.79 -4.18 -1.33
C THR A 111 13.50 -3.27 -2.53
N GLN A 112 14.53 -2.65 -3.11
CA GLN A 112 14.39 -1.80 -4.30
C GLN A 112 13.83 -2.58 -5.50
N LYS A 113 14.32 -3.81 -5.73
CA LYS A 113 13.81 -4.68 -6.80
C LYS A 113 12.35 -5.06 -6.59
N VAL A 114 11.96 -5.40 -5.35
CA VAL A 114 10.55 -5.68 -5.03
C VAL A 114 9.67 -4.48 -5.33
N ILE A 115 10.06 -3.30 -4.85
CA ILE A 115 9.29 -2.06 -5.07
C ILE A 115 9.15 -1.77 -6.57
N ARG A 116 10.25 -1.88 -7.31
CA ARG A 116 10.30 -1.49 -8.72
C ARG A 116 9.60 -2.49 -9.64
N ASP A 117 9.92 -3.78 -9.48
CA ASP A 117 9.66 -4.80 -10.50
C ASP A 117 8.41 -5.63 -10.18
N HIS A 118 7.98 -5.68 -8.91
CA HIS A 118 6.93 -6.60 -8.47
C HIS A 118 5.75 -5.94 -7.73
N ALA A 119 5.96 -4.81 -7.06
CA ALA A 119 4.88 -4.18 -6.31
C ALA A 119 3.96 -3.35 -7.20
N THR A 120 2.65 -3.56 -7.08
CA THR A 120 1.62 -2.67 -7.63
C THR A 120 1.40 -1.49 -6.68
N ILE A 121 1.33 -1.78 -5.37
CA ILE A 121 1.20 -0.80 -4.30
C ILE A 121 2.13 -1.15 -3.14
N GLY A 122 2.62 -0.14 -2.42
CA GLY A 122 3.44 -0.29 -1.23
C GLY A 122 2.64 -0.16 0.06
N ILE A 123 2.86 -1.07 1.01
CA ILE A 123 2.41 -0.92 2.40
C ILE A 123 3.64 -0.76 3.28
N VAL A 124 3.91 0.46 3.71
CA VAL A 124 5.05 0.78 4.58
C VAL A 124 4.65 0.53 6.03
N VAL A 125 5.18 -0.53 6.63
CA VAL A 125 4.89 -0.83 8.03
C VAL A 125 5.95 -0.21 8.92
N THR A 126 5.57 0.78 9.69
CA THR A 126 6.39 1.45 10.71
C THR A 126 5.84 1.22 12.11
N THR A 127 6.44 1.80 13.16
CA THR A 127 6.01 1.62 14.55
C THR A 127 6.24 2.89 15.38
N ASP A 128 5.45 3.05 16.44
CA ASP A 128 5.66 4.05 17.49
C ASP A 128 6.75 3.65 18.51
N GLY A 129 7.37 2.47 18.31
CA GLY A 129 8.35 1.89 19.25
C GLY A 129 7.72 0.96 20.29
N SER A 130 6.40 0.97 20.50
CA SER A 130 5.74 0.19 21.56
C SER A 130 5.72 -1.32 21.34
N VAL A 131 5.85 -1.76 20.07
CA VAL A 131 5.76 -3.18 19.69
C VAL A 131 7.12 -3.89 19.61
N THR A 132 8.21 -3.17 19.86
CA THR A 132 9.59 -3.67 19.75
C THR A 132 10.43 -3.18 20.93
N ASP A 133 11.66 -3.69 21.02
CA ASP A 133 12.63 -3.25 22.03
C ASP A 133 13.42 -1.98 21.60
N LEU A 134 13.24 -1.53 20.37
CA LEU A 134 13.90 -0.35 19.83
C LEU A 134 12.95 0.86 19.86
N PRO A 135 13.43 2.05 20.25
CA PRO A 135 12.63 3.25 20.25
C PRO A 135 12.29 3.72 18.83
N ARG A 136 11.29 4.57 18.70
CA ARG A 136 10.76 5.10 17.43
C ARG A 136 11.85 5.69 16.53
N GLU A 137 12.79 6.43 17.12
CA GLU A 137 13.86 7.15 16.43
C GLU A 137 14.69 6.25 15.53
N ASN A 138 14.91 5.01 15.95
CA ASN A 138 15.72 4.03 15.19
C ASN A 138 15.08 3.58 13.87
N TYR A 139 13.78 3.82 13.71
CA TYR A 139 13.05 3.43 12.50
C TYR A 139 12.91 4.56 11.47
N ILE A 140 13.08 5.82 11.88
CA ILE A 140 12.80 7.00 11.06
C ILE A 140 13.61 6.97 9.76
N GLN A 141 14.89 6.72 9.84
CA GLN A 141 15.79 6.73 8.67
C GLN A 141 15.41 5.65 7.64
N ALA A 142 15.10 4.43 8.11
CA ALA A 142 14.66 3.33 7.24
C ALA A 142 13.28 3.61 6.61
N GLU A 143 12.38 4.24 7.36
CA GLU A 143 11.06 4.67 6.92
C GLU A 143 11.17 5.73 5.83
N GLU A 144 11.92 6.81 6.07
CA GLU A 144 12.17 7.88 5.11
C GLU A 144 12.77 7.38 3.80
N ARG A 145 13.73 6.45 3.90
CA ARG A 145 14.32 5.84 2.73
C ARG A 145 13.32 5.01 1.93
N THR A 146 12.47 4.24 2.61
CA THR A 146 11.42 3.45 1.95
C THR A 146 10.44 4.36 1.20
N VAL A 147 9.94 5.41 1.87
CA VAL A 147 9.01 6.36 1.27
C VAL A 147 9.65 7.10 0.09
N LYS A 148 10.91 7.51 0.23
CA LYS A 148 11.66 8.17 -0.87
C LYS A 148 11.76 7.28 -2.11
N GLU A 149 12.06 5.99 -1.94
CA GLU A 149 12.13 5.04 -3.06
C GLU A 149 10.76 4.85 -3.73
N LEU A 150 9.68 4.72 -2.95
CA LEU A 150 8.31 4.59 -3.48
C LEU A 150 7.90 5.84 -4.28
N LYS A 151 8.12 7.04 -3.70
CA LYS A 151 7.84 8.32 -4.38
C LYS A 151 8.69 8.50 -5.66
N ALA A 152 9.98 8.14 -5.62
CA ALA A 152 10.87 8.28 -6.78
C ALA A 152 10.47 7.40 -7.97
N ILE A 153 9.79 6.28 -7.73
CA ILE A 153 9.32 5.35 -8.75
C ILE A 153 7.86 5.64 -9.14
N GLY A 154 7.19 6.55 -8.43
CA GLY A 154 5.76 6.87 -8.65
C GLY A 154 4.81 5.73 -8.25
N LYS A 155 5.22 4.86 -7.32
CA LYS A 155 4.35 3.78 -6.81
C LYS A 155 3.41 4.33 -5.75
N PRO A 156 2.09 4.06 -5.85
CA PRO A 156 1.16 4.38 -4.78
C PRO A 156 1.52 3.61 -3.51
N PHE A 157 1.35 4.22 -2.33
CA PHE A 157 1.64 3.56 -1.07
C PHE A 157 0.82 4.16 0.06
N MET A 158 0.65 3.38 1.12
CA MET A 158 0.15 3.84 2.40
C MET A 158 1.08 3.43 3.54
N ILE A 159 0.89 4.01 4.71
CA ILE A 159 1.68 3.71 5.91
C ILE A 159 0.78 3.02 6.94
N LEU A 160 1.22 1.86 7.44
CA LEU A 160 0.68 1.23 8.63
C LEU A 160 1.56 1.56 9.84
N LEU A 161 1.00 2.28 10.80
CA LEU A 161 1.65 2.58 12.06
C LEU A 161 1.31 1.47 13.06
N ASN A 162 2.20 0.48 13.19
CA ASN A 162 2.00 -0.63 14.11
C ASN A 162 2.29 -0.19 15.55
N CYS A 163 1.27 -0.20 16.39
CA CYS A 163 1.34 0.22 17.80
C CYS A 163 0.45 -0.66 18.67
N LYS A 164 0.84 -0.81 19.96
CA LYS A 164 0.04 -1.60 20.91
C LYS A 164 -1.34 -1.01 21.19
N LYS A 165 -1.46 0.31 21.13
CA LYS A 165 -2.68 1.06 21.47
C LYS A 165 -3.02 2.07 20.34
N PRO A 166 -3.62 1.64 19.21
CA PRO A 166 -3.85 2.50 18.04
C PRO A 166 -4.81 3.67 18.26
N TYR A 167 -5.62 3.64 19.32
CA TYR A 167 -6.68 4.64 19.55
C TYR A 167 -6.29 5.73 20.57
N THR A 168 -5.02 5.75 21.05
CA THR A 168 -4.56 6.78 22.00
C THR A 168 -4.30 8.10 21.28
N GLU A 169 -4.36 9.21 22.03
CA GLU A 169 -4.05 10.54 21.49
C GLU A 169 -2.60 10.65 20.98
N GLU A 170 -1.66 9.93 21.61
CA GLU A 170 -0.27 9.87 21.15
C GLU A 170 -0.16 9.20 19.79
N SER A 171 -0.86 8.07 19.59
CA SER A 171 -0.89 7.38 18.30
C SER A 171 -1.56 8.21 17.21
N LYS A 172 -2.63 8.94 17.54
CA LYS A 172 -3.30 9.86 16.61
C LYS A 172 -2.42 11.04 16.23
N LYS A 173 -1.70 11.61 17.21
CA LYS A 173 -0.76 12.70 16.95
C LYS A 173 0.36 12.25 16.02
N LEU A 174 0.96 11.10 16.28
CA LEU A 174 1.99 10.54 15.41
C LEU A 174 1.43 10.20 14.01
N GLN A 175 0.20 9.70 13.93
CA GLN A 175 -0.49 9.47 12.66
C GLN A 175 -0.57 10.76 11.84
N GLU A 176 -0.99 11.88 12.44
CA GLU A 176 -1.14 13.15 11.73
C GLU A 176 0.23 13.73 11.33
N GLU A 177 1.24 13.66 12.20
CA GLU A 177 2.62 14.05 11.87
C GLU A 177 3.17 13.28 10.65
N LEU A 178 2.93 11.96 10.59
CA LEU A 178 3.36 11.13 9.47
C LEU A 178 2.56 11.42 8.19
N ARG A 179 1.26 11.68 8.33
CA ARG A 179 0.38 12.04 7.23
C ARG A 179 0.79 13.35 6.57
N GLU A 180 1.06 14.38 7.37
CA GLU A 180 1.55 15.68 6.90
C GLU A 180 2.95 15.54 6.25
N LYS A 181 3.84 14.79 6.90
CA LYS A 181 5.22 14.61 6.42
C LYS A 181 5.30 13.88 5.08
N TYR A 182 4.49 12.86 4.90
CA TYR A 182 4.60 11.97 3.72
C TYR A 182 3.49 12.17 2.70
N GLU A 183 2.47 12.98 3.01
CA GLU A 183 1.34 13.27 2.12
C GLU A 183 0.66 11.99 1.60
N THR A 184 0.42 11.04 2.49
CA THR A 184 -0.17 9.73 2.18
C THR A 184 -1.06 9.25 3.32
N ALA A 185 -1.88 8.24 3.06
CA ALA A 185 -2.69 7.61 4.11
C ALA A 185 -1.82 6.97 5.18
N VAL A 186 -2.12 7.25 6.44
CA VAL A 186 -1.49 6.63 7.61
C VAL A 186 -2.58 6.02 8.49
N LEU A 187 -2.48 4.71 8.76
CA LEU A 187 -3.44 3.99 9.58
C LEU A 187 -2.76 3.36 10.79
N PRO A 188 -3.08 3.80 12.03
CA PRO A 188 -2.59 3.16 13.23
C PRO A 188 -3.33 1.83 13.45
N VAL A 189 -2.59 0.75 13.65
CA VAL A 189 -3.13 -0.61 13.85
C VAL A 189 -2.29 -1.38 14.87
N ASN A 190 -2.90 -2.36 15.52
CA ASN A 190 -2.17 -3.39 16.25
C ASN A 190 -2.13 -4.65 15.38
N CYS A 191 -1.01 -4.91 14.72
CA CYS A 191 -0.89 -6.03 13.79
C CYS A 191 -1.11 -7.41 14.43
N GLU A 192 -0.88 -7.56 15.74
CA GLU A 192 -1.14 -8.83 16.45
C GLU A 192 -2.62 -9.05 16.75
N GLN A 193 -3.35 -7.97 17.03
CA GLN A 193 -4.76 -7.99 17.45
C GLN A 193 -5.72 -7.51 16.35
N MET A 194 -5.24 -7.43 15.12
CA MET A 194 -5.98 -6.98 13.96
C MET A 194 -7.24 -7.82 13.73
N LYS A 195 -8.35 -7.16 13.44
CA LYS A 195 -9.65 -7.75 13.15
C LYS A 195 -10.02 -7.58 11.67
N GLU A 196 -11.12 -8.17 11.29
CA GLU A 196 -11.64 -8.09 9.92
C GLU A 196 -11.97 -6.65 9.50
N GLU A 197 -12.55 -5.86 10.43
CA GLU A 197 -12.84 -4.45 10.18
C GLU A 197 -11.59 -3.63 9.88
N ASP A 198 -10.48 -3.92 10.57
CA ASP A 198 -9.19 -3.26 10.32
C ASP A 198 -8.65 -3.60 8.92
N ILE A 199 -8.83 -4.85 8.48
CA ILE A 199 -8.44 -5.30 7.14
C ILE A 199 -9.27 -4.60 6.06
N HIS A 200 -10.58 -4.49 6.26
CA HIS A 200 -11.44 -3.77 5.32
C HIS A 200 -11.07 -2.30 5.21
N GLU A 201 -10.74 -1.66 6.35
CA GLU A 201 -10.26 -0.28 6.34
C GLU A 201 -8.92 -0.13 5.62
N ILE A 202 -7.97 -1.05 5.86
CA ILE A 202 -6.69 -1.09 5.14
C ILE A 202 -6.93 -1.25 3.63
N MET A 203 -7.78 -2.18 3.22
CA MET A 203 -8.11 -2.38 1.80
C MET A 203 -8.74 -1.14 1.17
N ARG A 204 -9.67 -0.49 1.89
CA ARG A 204 -10.28 0.76 1.43
C ARG A 204 -9.22 1.84 1.21
N GLN A 205 -8.30 2.02 2.17
CA GLN A 205 -7.22 3.01 2.05
C GLN A 205 -6.25 2.65 0.92
N VAL A 206 -5.91 1.37 0.76
CA VAL A 206 -5.11 0.86 -0.36
C VAL A 206 -5.74 1.23 -1.70
N LEU A 207 -7.04 0.96 -1.87
CA LEU A 207 -7.76 1.25 -3.11
C LEU A 207 -7.80 2.76 -3.41
N TYR A 208 -7.88 3.59 -2.38
CA TYR A 208 -7.90 5.05 -2.54
C TYR A 208 -6.57 5.64 -3.04
N GLU A 209 -5.45 4.95 -2.84
CA GLU A 209 -4.13 5.39 -3.32
C GLU A 209 -3.86 5.03 -4.79
N PHE A 210 -4.76 4.29 -5.46
CA PHE A 210 -4.60 4.00 -6.88
C PHE A 210 -4.83 5.24 -7.73
N PRO A 211 -3.97 5.50 -8.74
CA PRO A 211 -4.15 6.62 -9.65
C PRO A 211 -5.37 6.40 -10.55
N VAL A 212 -6.03 7.49 -10.92
CA VAL A 212 -7.05 7.49 -11.97
C VAL A 212 -6.35 7.45 -13.32
N THR A 213 -6.58 6.41 -14.11
CA THR A 213 -5.94 6.22 -15.42
C THR A 213 -6.82 6.65 -16.57
N GLU A 214 -8.14 6.54 -16.43
CA GLU A 214 -9.11 6.90 -17.46
C GLU A 214 -10.37 7.47 -16.82
N VAL A 215 -10.94 8.47 -17.46
CA VAL A 215 -12.21 9.10 -17.06
C VAL A 215 -13.12 9.24 -18.28
N GLU A 216 -14.29 8.61 -18.23
CA GLU A 216 -15.30 8.72 -19.26
C GLU A 216 -16.39 9.72 -18.84
N PHE A 217 -16.69 10.66 -19.72
CA PHE A 217 -17.75 11.64 -19.48
C PHE A 217 -18.96 11.33 -20.36
N TYR A 218 -20.07 11.03 -19.74
CA TYR A 218 -21.34 10.81 -20.43
C TYR A 218 -22.12 12.12 -20.51
N VAL A 219 -22.36 12.58 -21.72
CA VAL A 219 -23.13 13.81 -21.99
C VAL A 219 -24.32 13.50 -22.91
N PRO A 220 -25.41 14.29 -22.86
CA PRO A 220 -26.53 14.11 -23.78
C PRO A 220 -26.08 14.23 -25.23
N LYS A 221 -26.51 13.34 -26.12
CA LYS A 221 -26.12 13.28 -27.55
C LYS A 221 -26.29 14.60 -28.28
N TRP A 222 -27.34 15.39 -27.95
CA TRP A 222 -27.57 16.68 -28.58
C TRP A 222 -26.46 17.69 -28.30
N VAL A 223 -25.76 17.58 -27.13
CA VAL A 223 -24.59 18.43 -26.80
C VAL A 223 -23.42 18.13 -27.71
N GLU A 224 -23.23 16.87 -28.08
CA GLU A 224 -22.16 16.45 -28.99
C GLU A 224 -22.33 17.09 -30.37
N MET A 225 -23.58 17.29 -30.82
CA MET A 225 -23.90 17.89 -32.13
C MET A 225 -23.72 19.40 -32.16
N LEU A 226 -23.56 20.08 -31.03
CA LEU A 226 -23.30 21.51 -30.99
C LEU A 226 -21.93 21.85 -31.55
N SER A 227 -21.82 23.03 -32.21
CA SER A 227 -20.52 23.52 -32.65
C SER A 227 -19.57 23.72 -31.46
N ARG A 228 -18.26 23.66 -31.73
CA ARG A 228 -17.24 23.88 -30.67
C ARG A 228 -17.33 25.27 -30.04
N GLU A 229 -17.84 26.24 -30.74
CA GLU A 229 -17.99 27.64 -30.29
C GLU A 229 -19.29 27.88 -29.53
N HIS A 230 -20.17 26.88 -29.45
CA HIS A 230 -21.42 27.00 -28.71
C HIS A 230 -21.18 27.12 -27.20
N LYS A 231 -21.82 28.12 -26.56
CA LYS A 231 -21.61 28.46 -25.14
C LYS A 231 -21.76 27.26 -24.20
N ILE A 232 -22.78 26.42 -24.40
CA ILE A 232 -23.00 25.20 -23.58
C ILE A 232 -21.81 24.24 -23.71
N LYS A 233 -21.30 24.06 -24.93
CA LYS A 233 -20.18 23.15 -25.17
C LYS A 233 -18.86 23.68 -24.61
N GLN A 234 -18.65 24.99 -24.65
CA GLN A 234 -17.49 25.63 -24.03
C GLN A 234 -17.53 25.50 -22.51
N ASP A 235 -18.69 25.79 -21.91
CA ASP A 235 -18.90 25.64 -20.47
C ASP A 235 -18.66 24.19 -20.00
N LEU A 236 -19.19 23.20 -20.74
CA LEU A 236 -18.93 21.80 -20.48
C LEU A 236 -17.44 21.45 -20.53
N PHE A 237 -16.73 21.88 -21.57
CA PHE A 237 -15.29 21.60 -21.68
C PHE A 237 -14.46 22.27 -20.58
N GLU A 238 -14.86 23.43 -20.11
CA GLU A 238 -14.21 24.09 -18.98
C GLU A 238 -14.40 23.31 -17.69
N HIS A 239 -15.61 22.80 -17.44
CA HIS A 239 -15.89 21.93 -16.28
C HIS A 239 -15.13 20.61 -16.35
N VAL A 240 -15.13 19.95 -17.51
CA VAL A 240 -14.35 18.73 -17.72
C VAL A 240 -12.86 18.96 -17.42
N ARG A 241 -12.29 20.08 -17.91
CA ARG A 241 -10.89 20.43 -17.64
C ARG A 241 -10.63 20.62 -16.15
N LYS A 242 -11.47 21.39 -15.45
CA LYS A 242 -11.35 21.61 -14.00
C LYS A 242 -11.42 20.30 -13.23
N ILE A 243 -12.33 19.41 -13.62
CA ILE A 243 -12.45 18.08 -13.01
C ILE A 243 -11.17 17.27 -13.23
N MET A 244 -10.68 17.18 -14.46
CA MET A 244 -9.46 16.44 -14.82
C MET A 244 -8.22 16.96 -14.09
N GLU A 245 -8.10 18.27 -13.87
CA GLU A 245 -6.99 18.88 -13.13
C GLU A 245 -6.99 18.52 -11.62
N THR A 246 -8.08 17.96 -11.12
CA THR A 246 -8.26 17.65 -9.69
C THR A 246 -8.37 16.16 -9.39
N MET A 247 -8.35 15.32 -10.43
CA MET A 247 -8.47 13.85 -10.32
C MET A 247 -7.09 13.19 -10.45
N ASP A 248 -6.41 13.00 -9.34
CA ASP A 248 -5.11 12.31 -9.33
C ASP A 248 -5.25 10.83 -8.94
N ASP A 249 -6.13 10.53 -7.98
CA ASP A 249 -6.35 9.22 -7.39
C ASP A 249 -7.84 8.94 -7.14
N ILE A 250 -8.17 7.70 -6.79
CA ILE A 250 -9.55 7.29 -6.47
C ILE A 250 -10.09 8.06 -5.27
N ARG A 251 -9.25 8.41 -4.29
CA ARG A 251 -9.64 9.22 -3.12
C ARG A 251 -10.22 10.56 -3.57
N SER A 252 -9.57 11.23 -4.51
CA SER A 252 -10.02 12.52 -5.02
C SER A 252 -11.38 12.43 -5.73
N VAL A 253 -11.66 11.30 -6.38
CA VAL A 253 -12.97 11.03 -7.02
C VAL A 253 -14.07 10.77 -5.99
N VAL A 254 -13.78 9.98 -4.95
CA VAL A 254 -14.79 9.57 -3.94
C VAL A 254 -15.08 10.68 -2.93
N SER A 255 -14.06 11.45 -2.54
CA SER A 255 -14.18 12.45 -1.48
C SER A 255 -14.76 13.79 -1.94
N ARG A 256 -14.76 14.06 -3.24
CA ARG A 256 -15.27 15.31 -3.81
C ARG A 256 -16.65 15.15 -4.37
N SER A 257 -17.55 16.05 -3.99
CA SER A 257 -18.74 16.36 -4.77
C SER A 257 -18.32 17.30 -5.89
N PHE A 258 -18.47 16.88 -7.14
CA PHE A 258 -18.23 17.76 -8.27
C PHE A 258 -19.40 18.75 -8.37
N GLU A 259 -19.16 19.98 -7.90
CA GLU A 259 -20.16 21.04 -7.99
C GLU A 259 -20.26 21.56 -9.44
N ALA A 260 -21.49 21.69 -9.90
CA ALA A 260 -21.77 22.32 -11.18
C ALA A 260 -21.77 23.84 -10.97
N GLU A 261 -20.67 24.49 -11.35
CA GLU A 261 -20.53 25.95 -11.31
C GLU A 261 -20.83 26.55 -12.68
N GLY A 262 -22.08 26.80 -13.02
CA GLY A 262 -22.38 27.41 -14.30
C GLY A 262 -23.86 27.43 -14.66
N PRO A 263 -24.24 28.19 -15.67
CA PRO A 263 -25.66 28.35 -16.02
C PRO A 263 -26.24 27.17 -16.83
N TYR A 264 -25.39 26.23 -17.31
CA TYR A 264 -25.81 25.17 -18.23
C TYR A 264 -25.67 23.75 -17.66
N ILE A 265 -24.94 23.55 -16.54
CA ILE A 265 -24.74 22.27 -15.91
C ILE A 265 -25.42 22.32 -14.55
N GLU A 266 -26.46 21.50 -14.38
CA GLU A 266 -27.22 21.44 -13.13
C GLU A 266 -26.55 20.50 -12.11
N ARG A 267 -25.97 19.38 -12.57
CA ARG A 267 -25.42 18.34 -11.71
C ARG A 267 -24.40 17.48 -12.44
N ILE A 268 -23.36 17.11 -11.70
CA ILE A 268 -22.34 16.14 -12.12
C ILE A 268 -22.39 14.97 -11.14
N LEU A 269 -22.43 13.74 -11.63
CA LEU A 269 -22.52 12.54 -10.81
C LEU A 269 -21.44 11.55 -11.25
N THR A 270 -20.80 10.92 -10.28
CA THR A 270 -20.00 9.73 -10.53
C THR A 270 -20.94 8.53 -10.64
N GLU A 271 -20.96 7.91 -11.80
CA GLU A 271 -21.86 6.76 -12.07
C GLU A 271 -21.20 5.45 -11.64
N LYS A 272 -19.92 5.26 -11.96
CA LYS A 272 -19.18 4.03 -11.71
C LYS A 272 -17.69 4.29 -11.52
N ILE A 273 -17.06 3.50 -10.67
CA ILE A 273 -15.61 3.42 -10.54
C ILE A 273 -15.24 1.96 -10.82
N GLU A 274 -14.44 1.73 -11.84
CA GLU A 274 -13.93 0.41 -12.20
C GLU A 274 -12.43 0.33 -11.92
N MET A 275 -11.99 -0.83 -11.47
CA MET A 275 -10.56 -1.10 -11.33
C MET A 275 -10.15 -1.98 -12.50
N ASP A 276 -9.27 -1.45 -13.35
CA ASP A 276 -8.68 -2.21 -14.44
C ASP A 276 -7.72 -3.27 -13.86
N THR A 277 -7.86 -4.52 -14.32
CA THR A 277 -7.13 -5.69 -13.79
C THR A 277 -5.92 -6.04 -14.63
#